data_9a63361f6b805b6359678faa0d6b5c17
#
_entry.id   9a63361f6b805b6359678faa0d6b5c17
#
_cell.length_a   1.000
_cell.length_b   1.000
_cell.length_c   1.000
_cell.angle_alpha   90.00
_cell.angle_beta   90.00
_cell.angle_gamma   90.00
#
_symmetry.space_group_name_H-M   'P 1'
#
loop_
_entity.id
_entity.type
_entity.pdbx_description
1 polymer ?
#
loop_
_entity_poly.entity_id
_entity_poly.type
_entity_poly.pdbx_seq_one_letter_code
_entity_poly.pdbx_strand_id
1 'polypeptide(L)'
;MTRNVPVEYANFDIDADGFIYTVTEAANTTTDAVKKLNPAGYNIWDNAVGDEYSFGDVASEYDSTTNKTYKCRLTDICVSDNGTINVLDFENGRVFQYDKLCNLLCIFGTKNSTSDQAGSFLGPNAIEARGNEVYILDGTKNDITVYTETTFGNVVHRAVLLYDEGRYSDARADWEEVIKRDGGYAMAYVGLGKACLNDGEYMKALDYFKTAYDQDDYDKAFKYAREEWLRDNFTVIMIVIIVLIALLIVKAVLKKKGIKLIKRKKKEGN
;
A
#
# COMPACT_ATOMS: atom_id res chain seq x y z
N MET A 1 -30.41 25.45 -7.66
CA MET A 1 -30.29 23.99 -7.46
C MET A 1 -29.35 23.47 -8.55
N THR A 2 -28.09 23.29 -8.25
CA THR A 2 -27.12 22.65 -9.15
C THR A 2 -27.46 21.16 -9.20
N ARG A 3 -27.91 20.69 -10.34
CA ARG A 3 -28.18 19.28 -10.57
C ARG A 3 -26.79 18.61 -10.66
N ASN A 4 -26.42 17.83 -9.65
CA ASN A 4 -25.26 16.98 -9.75
C ASN A 4 -25.59 15.92 -10.82
N VAL A 5 -24.96 16.04 -11.98
CA VAL A 5 -25.05 15.00 -13.02
C VAL A 5 -24.08 13.91 -12.58
N PRO A 6 -24.51 12.68 -12.32
CA PRO A 6 -23.60 11.59 -12.02
C PRO A 6 -22.60 11.43 -13.14
N VAL A 7 -21.35 11.16 -12.80
CA VAL A 7 -20.32 10.82 -13.80
C VAL A 7 -20.72 9.49 -14.44
N GLU A 8 -20.75 9.42 -15.75
CA GLU A 8 -21.09 8.17 -16.48
C GLU A 8 -19.97 7.15 -16.33
N TYR A 9 -20.33 5.91 -16.05
CA TYR A 9 -19.39 4.80 -16.07
C TYR A 9 -19.03 4.45 -17.52
N ALA A 10 -17.75 4.26 -17.79
CA ALA A 10 -17.26 3.85 -19.10
C ALA A 10 -17.44 2.34 -19.30
N ASN A 11 -17.05 1.56 -18.29
CA ASN A 11 -17.22 0.10 -18.29
C ASN A 11 -17.24 -0.46 -16.86
N PHE A 12 -17.56 -1.73 -16.72
CA PHE A 12 -17.58 -2.44 -15.45
C PHE A 12 -17.29 -3.94 -15.63
N ASP A 13 -16.84 -4.56 -14.54
CA ASP A 13 -16.73 -6.02 -14.42
C ASP A 13 -17.21 -6.47 -13.03
N ILE A 14 -17.49 -7.77 -12.85
CA ILE A 14 -18.08 -8.33 -11.64
C ILE A 14 -17.24 -9.52 -11.18
N ASP A 15 -16.77 -9.49 -9.93
CA ASP A 15 -16.05 -10.60 -9.34
C ASP A 15 -17.00 -11.76 -8.93
N ALA A 16 -16.41 -12.89 -8.55
CA ALA A 16 -17.14 -14.09 -8.12
C ALA A 16 -17.99 -13.87 -6.85
N ASP A 17 -17.68 -12.86 -6.05
CA ASP A 17 -18.41 -12.49 -4.83
C ASP A 17 -19.56 -11.51 -5.11
N GLY A 18 -19.71 -11.07 -6.37
CA GLY A 18 -20.75 -10.14 -6.82
C GLY A 18 -20.44 -8.66 -6.59
N PHE A 19 -19.19 -8.31 -6.28
CA PHE A 19 -18.76 -6.91 -6.27
C PHE A 19 -18.57 -6.41 -7.70
N ILE A 20 -19.01 -5.20 -7.95
CA ILE A 20 -18.94 -4.54 -9.26
C ILE A 20 -17.79 -3.54 -9.25
N TYR A 21 -16.86 -3.71 -10.17
CA TYR A 21 -15.75 -2.78 -10.38
C TYR A 21 -16.04 -1.93 -11.60
N THR A 22 -15.94 -0.62 -11.48
CA THR A 22 -16.30 0.30 -12.57
C THR A 22 -15.19 1.33 -12.80
N VAL A 23 -15.09 1.78 -14.05
CA VAL A 23 -14.25 2.93 -14.43
C VAL A 23 -15.09 4.05 -14.99
N THR A 24 -14.59 5.27 -14.83
CA THR A 24 -15.14 6.49 -15.43
C THR A 24 -14.07 7.17 -16.27
N GLU A 25 -14.44 7.67 -17.46
CA GLU A 25 -13.52 8.41 -18.32
C GLU A 25 -13.13 9.81 -17.79
N ALA A 26 -13.57 10.19 -16.61
CA ALA A 26 -13.36 11.50 -16.05
C ALA A 26 -11.86 11.81 -15.86
N ALA A 27 -11.24 12.38 -16.87
CA ALA A 27 -9.83 12.69 -16.97
C ALA A 27 -9.30 13.72 -15.94
N ASN A 28 -10.13 14.21 -15.02
CA ASN A 28 -9.76 15.33 -14.14
C ASN A 28 -9.79 15.00 -12.65
N THR A 29 -10.35 13.86 -12.25
CA THR A 29 -10.40 13.44 -10.84
C THR A 29 -10.03 11.98 -10.77
N THR A 30 -8.82 11.72 -10.33
CA THR A 30 -8.30 10.35 -10.16
C THR A 30 -8.95 9.64 -8.97
N THR A 31 -9.51 10.38 -8.02
CA THR A 31 -10.10 9.85 -6.80
C THR A 31 -11.34 8.98 -7.02
N ASP A 32 -12.16 9.33 -8.04
CA ASP A 32 -13.40 8.59 -8.36
C ASP A 32 -13.32 7.83 -9.69
N ALA A 33 -12.14 7.71 -10.26
CA ALA A 33 -11.97 7.10 -11.58
C ALA A 33 -12.27 5.60 -11.60
N VAL A 34 -12.00 4.91 -10.49
CA VAL A 34 -12.32 3.49 -10.30
C VAL A 34 -13.14 3.35 -9.01
N LYS A 35 -14.18 2.53 -9.04
CA LYS A 35 -15.03 2.25 -7.88
C LYS A 35 -15.24 0.75 -7.73
N LYS A 36 -15.30 0.31 -6.47
CA LYS A 36 -15.76 -1.02 -6.10
C LYS A 36 -17.12 -0.91 -5.43
N LEU A 37 -18.15 -1.33 -6.12
CA LEU A 37 -19.51 -1.27 -5.61
C LEU A 37 -19.90 -2.61 -5.00
N ASN A 38 -20.58 -2.57 -3.86
CA ASN A 38 -21.23 -3.76 -3.35
C ASN A 38 -22.49 -4.09 -4.15
N PRO A 39 -23.13 -5.27 -3.97
CA PRO A 39 -24.36 -5.63 -4.70
C PRO A 39 -25.54 -4.67 -4.50
N ALA A 40 -25.48 -3.81 -3.48
CA ALA A 40 -26.47 -2.74 -3.24
C ALA A 40 -26.12 -1.41 -3.94
N GLY A 41 -24.99 -1.35 -4.66
CA GLY A 41 -24.55 -0.18 -5.42
C GLY A 41 -23.79 0.88 -4.61
N TYR A 42 -23.37 0.57 -3.38
CA TYR A 42 -22.54 1.50 -2.58
C TYR A 42 -21.08 1.30 -2.89
N ASN A 43 -20.34 2.40 -3.14
CA ASN A 43 -18.90 2.38 -3.28
C ASN A 43 -18.25 2.07 -1.91
N ILE A 44 -17.60 0.91 -1.82
CA ILE A 44 -16.97 0.47 -0.57
C ILE A 44 -15.51 0.93 -0.45
N TRP A 45 -14.92 1.41 -1.55
CA TRP A 45 -13.58 1.94 -1.53
C TRP A 45 -13.51 3.39 -1.02
N ASP A 46 -14.56 4.19 -1.16
CA ASP A 46 -14.63 5.55 -0.61
C ASP A 46 -14.30 5.63 0.88
N ASN A 47 -14.75 4.64 1.65
CA ASN A 47 -14.56 4.62 3.10
C ASN A 47 -13.27 3.93 3.55
N ALA A 48 -12.66 3.12 2.67
CA ALA A 48 -11.49 2.31 3.01
C ALA A 48 -10.17 3.03 2.70
N VAL A 49 -10.18 3.94 1.74
CA VAL A 49 -8.97 4.50 1.14
C VAL A 49 -8.81 6.00 1.43
N GLY A 50 -9.88 6.69 1.83
CA GLY A 50 -9.88 8.13 2.10
C GLY A 50 -9.81 8.99 0.83
N ASP A 51 -9.88 10.30 1.02
CA ASP A 51 -9.94 11.29 -0.08
C ASP A 51 -8.62 11.43 -0.87
N GLU A 52 -7.54 10.79 -0.43
CA GLU A 52 -6.21 10.94 -1.03
C GLU A 52 -5.86 9.85 -2.05
N TYR A 53 -6.72 8.84 -2.25
CA TYR A 53 -6.43 7.75 -3.16
C TYR A 53 -6.69 8.15 -4.62
N SER A 54 -5.67 7.96 -5.45
CA SER A 54 -5.76 8.24 -6.87
C SER A 54 -5.46 6.99 -7.70
N PHE A 55 -6.33 6.72 -8.69
CA PHE A 55 -6.11 5.65 -9.66
C PHE A 55 -5.38 6.20 -10.90
N GLY A 56 -4.53 5.36 -11.48
CA GLY A 56 -3.72 5.75 -12.61
C GLY A 56 -2.65 6.79 -12.23
N ASP A 57 -2.20 7.57 -13.20
CA ASP A 57 -1.26 8.66 -12.97
C ASP A 57 -2.00 9.98 -12.74
N VAL A 58 -1.68 10.63 -11.63
CA VAL A 58 -2.18 11.98 -11.31
C VAL A 58 -1.51 13.03 -12.24
N ALA A 59 -0.26 12.78 -12.62
CA ALA A 59 0.51 13.69 -13.46
C ALA A 59 0.13 13.52 -14.93
N SER A 60 -0.05 14.64 -15.63
CA SER A 60 -0.11 14.64 -17.07
C SER A 60 1.31 14.62 -17.65
N GLU A 61 1.56 13.73 -18.59
CA GLU A 61 2.83 13.70 -19.33
C GLU A 61 2.81 14.75 -20.44
N TYR A 62 3.83 15.61 -20.46
CA TYR A 62 4.03 16.57 -21.53
C TYR A 62 5.01 15.99 -22.55
N ASP A 63 4.54 15.79 -23.78
CA ASP A 63 5.38 15.41 -24.91
C ASP A 63 5.87 16.67 -25.64
N SER A 64 7.15 16.97 -25.47
CA SER A 64 7.81 18.12 -26.12
C SER A 64 7.91 18.01 -27.62
N THR A 65 7.80 16.82 -28.21
CA THR A 65 7.87 16.57 -29.64
C THR A 65 6.57 16.96 -30.34
N THR A 66 5.45 16.62 -29.71
CA THR A 66 4.12 16.91 -30.25
C THR A 66 3.49 18.17 -29.68
N ASN A 67 4.11 18.77 -28.66
CA ASN A 67 3.59 19.90 -27.88
C ASN A 67 2.19 19.60 -27.28
N LYS A 68 1.96 18.34 -26.88
CA LYS A 68 0.71 17.89 -26.31
C LYS A 68 0.92 17.40 -24.89
N THR A 69 -0.09 17.56 -24.08
CA THR A 69 -0.16 16.98 -22.74
C THR A 69 -1.11 15.79 -22.78
N TYR A 70 -0.61 14.62 -22.43
CA TYR A 70 -1.39 13.38 -22.32
C TYR A 70 -1.79 13.18 -20.86
N LYS A 71 -3.09 12.98 -20.64
CA LYS A 71 -3.64 12.66 -19.33
C LYS A 71 -4.01 11.17 -19.32
N CYS A 72 -3.86 10.54 -18.19
CA CYS A 72 -4.39 9.21 -17.97
C CYS A 72 -5.91 9.18 -18.24
N ARG A 73 -6.37 8.25 -19.08
CA ARG A 73 -7.78 8.06 -19.43
C ARG A 73 -8.17 6.60 -19.26
N LEU A 74 -8.77 6.29 -18.10
CA LEU A 74 -9.20 4.95 -17.77
C LEU A 74 -10.51 4.63 -18.50
N THR A 75 -10.49 3.63 -19.37
CA THR A 75 -11.62 3.33 -20.27
C THR A 75 -12.23 1.97 -20.05
N ASP A 76 -11.46 1.02 -19.52
CA ASP A 76 -11.94 -0.34 -19.34
C ASP A 76 -11.31 -1.00 -18.10
N ILE A 77 -11.95 -2.04 -17.58
CA ILE A 77 -11.58 -2.71 -16.34
C ILE A 77 -11.96 -4.18 -16.42
N CYS A 78 -11.11 -5.06 -15.94
CA CYS A 78 -11.45 -6.46 -15.70
C CYS A 78 -10.85 -6.96 -14.39
N VAL A 79 -11.50 -7.97 -13.81
CA VAL A 79 -11.09 -8.65 -12.57
C VAL A 79 -10.65 -10.06 -12.92
N SER A 80 -9.40 -10.38 -12.64
CA SER A 80 -8.83 -11.71 -12.88
C SER A 80 -9.36 -12.73 -11.85
N ASP A 81 -9.29 -14.01 -12.17
CA ASP A 81 -9.70 -15.11 -11.27
C ASP A 81 -8.98 -15.10 -9.92
N ASN A 82 -7.76 -14.58 -9.86
CA ASN A 82 -6.98 -14.41 -8.63
C ASN A 82 -7.36 -13.14 -7.83
N GLY A 83 -8.33 -12.36 -8.33
CA GLY A 83 -8.83 -11.14 -7.69
C GLY A 83 -7.99 -9.88 -7.98
N THR A 84 -7.01 -9.93 -8.88
CA THR A 84 -6.32 -8.73 -9.35
C THR A 84 -7.24 -7.92 -10.27
N ILE A 85 -7.17 -6.60 -10.14
CA ILE A 85 -8.00 -5.66 -10.89
C ILE A 85 -7.12 -4.97 -11.91
N ASN A 86 -7.44 -5.12 -13.19
CA ASN A 86 -6.67 -4.56 -14.30
C ASN A 86 -7.46 -3.41 -14.91
N VAL A 87 -6.87 -2.23 -14.94
CA VAL A 87 -7.51 -1.00 -15.40
C VAL A 87 -6.74 -0.46 -16.61
N LEU A 88 -7.43 -0.32 -17.74
CA LEU A 88 -6.85 0.10 -19.00
C LEU A 88 -6.79 1.63 -19.12
N ASP A 89 -5.58 2.16 -19.30
CA ASP A 89 -5.35 3.55 -19.71
C ASP A 89 -5.21 3.63 -21.24
N PHE A 90 -6.27 4.05 -21.88
CA PHE A 90 -6.30 4.23 -23.35
C PHE A 90 -5.27 5.24 -23.85
N GLU A 91 -5.10 6.35 -23.14
CA GLU A 91 -4.29 7.47 -23.64
C GLU A 91 -2.81 7.12 -23.71
N ASN A 92 -2.29 6.43 -22.69
CA ASN A 92 -0.87 6.07 -22.62
C ASN A 92 -0.61 4.60 -22.97
N GLY A 93 -1.66 3.81 -23.28
CA GLY A 93 -1.55 2.40 -23.63
C GLY A 93 -0.98 1.56 -22.52
N ARG A 94 -1.40 1.81 -21.28
CA ARG A 94 -0.91 1.13 -20.09
C ARG A 94 -2.04 0.40 -19.39
N VAL A 95 -1.70 -0.60 -18.62
CA VAL A 95 -2.57 -1.27 -17.68
C VAL A 95 -2.03 -1.07 -16.28
N PHE A 96 -2.88 -0.54 -15.40
CA PHE A 96 -2.63 -0.48 -13.97
C PHE A 96 -3.24 -1.72 -13.33
N GLN A 97 -2.44 -2.50 -12.60
CA GLN A 97 -2.92 -3.67 -11.89
C GLN A 97 -2.95 -3.40 -10.39
N TYR A 98 -4.12 -3.62 -9.77
CA TYR A 98 -4.35 -3.40 -8.34
C TYR A 98 -4.76 -4.70 -7.65
N ASP A 99 -4.56 -4.77 -6.34
CA ASP A 99 -5.16 -5.79 -5.48
C ASP A 99 -6.58 -5.40 -5.02
N LYS A 100 -7.21 -6.27 -4.23
CA LYS A 100 -8.58 -6.04 -3.69
C LYS A 100 -8.66 -4.88 -2.69
N LEU A 101 -7.52 -4.42 -2.17
CA LEU A 101 -7.37 -3.32 -1.22
C LEU A 101 -6.90 -2.01 -1.89
N CYS A 102 -6.91 -1.96 -3.23
CA CYS A 102 -6.47 -0.81 -4.04
C CYS A 102 -4.96 -0.55 -4.05
N ASN A 103 -4.12 -1.46 -3.61
CA ASN A 103 -2.69 -1.28 -3.74
C ASN A 103 -2.27 -1.52 -5.18
N LEU A 104 -1.48 -0.60 -5.75
CA LEU A 104 -0.91 -0.75 -7.08
C LEU A 104 0.18 -1.83 -7.05
N LEU A 105 -0.02 -2.90 -7.83
CA LEU A 105 0.91 -4.02 -7.92
C LEU A 105 1.95 -3.79 -9.01
N CYS A 106 1.50 -3.43 -10.21
CA CYS A 106 2.38 -3.14 -11.32
C CYS A 106 1.69 -2.28 -12.40
N ILE A 107 2.50 -1.77 -13.32
CA ILE A 107 2.05 -1.09 -14.54
C ILE A 107 2.74 -1.79 -15.71
N PHE A 108 1.99 -2.17 -16.74
CA PHE A 108 2.54 -2.78 -17.93
C PHE A 108 1.87 -2.25 -19.20
N GLY A 109 2.47 -2.53 -20.35
CA GLY A 109 2.05 -1.94 -21.63
C GLY A 109 2.63 -0.55 -21.89
N THR A 110 2.57 -0.12 -23.11
CA THR A 110 2.99 1.22 -23.54
C THR A 110 2.35 1.60 -24.86
N LYS A 111 2.11 2.87 -25.09
CA LYS A 111 1.68 3.37 -26.39
C LYS A 111 2.90 3.61 -27.27
N ASN A 112 2.87 3.06 -28.49
CA ASN A 112 3.92 3.30 -29.46
C ASN A 112 3.32 3.43 -30.85
N SER A 113 3.42 4.62 -31.44
CA SER A 113 2.86 4.94 -32.76
C SER A 113 3.76 4.53 -33.92
N THR A 114 4.97 4.07 -33.66
CA THR A 114 6.01 3.93 -34.71
C THR A 114 6.61 2.56 -34.86
N SER A 115 6.33 1.63 -33.95
CA SER A 115 6.93 0.29 -33.98
C SER A 115 5.92 -0.82 -33.69
N ASP A 116 6.15 -1.98 -34.29
CA ASP A 116 5.46 -3.23 -33.94
C ASP A 116 6.08 -3.91 -32.73
N GLN A 117 6.52 -3.14 -31.74
CA GLN A 117 7.09 -3.67 -30.52
C GLN A 117 6.04 -4.51 -29.78
N ALA A 118 6.38 -5.73 -29.43
CA ALA A 118 5.53 -6.59 -28.63
C ALA A 118 5.14 -5.89 -27.31
N GLY A 119 3.86 -5.92 -26.97
CA GLY A 119 3.35 -5.25 -25.76
C GLY A 119 3.17 -3.73 -25.91
N SER A 120 3.21 -3.19 -27.13
CA SER A 120 2.87 -1.80 -27.39
C SER A 120 1.52 -1.69 -28.10
N PHE A 121 0.81 -0.59 -27.86
CA PHE A 121 -0.52 -0.30 -28.39
C PHE A 121 -0.54 0.98 -29.24
N LEU A 122 -1.49 1.02 -30.18
CA LEU A 122 -1.86 2.27 -30.89
C LEU A 122 -3.17 2.85 -30.34
N GLY A 123 -4.15 2.00 -30.07
CA GLY A 123 -5.45 2.37 -29.53
C GLY A 123 -6.11 1.20 -28.84
N PRO A 124 -5.67 0.88 -27.59
CA PRO A 124 -6.22 -0.22 -26.83
C PRO A 124 -7.63 0.14 -26.35
N ASN A 125 -8.63 -0.66 -26.71
CA ASN A 125 -10.03 -0.34 -26.51
C ASN A 125 -10.70 -1.19 -25.41
N ALA A 126 -10.23 -2.43 -25.22
CA ALA A 126 -10.82 -3.34 -24.24
C ALA A 126 -9.75 -4.21 -23.59
N ILE A 127 -10.03 -4.61 -22.35
CA ILE A 127 -9.20 -5.51 -21.56
C ILE A 127 -10.07 -6.63 -20.97
N GLU A 128 -9.54 -7.85 -20.95
CA GLU A 128 -10.18 -9.00 -20.33
C GLU A 128 -9.11 -9.89 -19.70
N ALA A 129 -9.45 -10.59 -18.63
CA ALA A 129 -8.54 -11.51 -17.95
C ALA A 129 -9.13 -12.94 -17.91
N ARG A 130 -8.28 -13.93 -18.13
CA ARG A 130 -8.66 -15.33 -18.05
C ARG A 130 -7.50 -16.18 -17.53
N GLY A 131 -7.68 -16.80 -16.40
CA GLY A 131 -6.62 -17.55 -15.75
C GLY A 131 -5.46 -16.62 -15.37
N ASN A 132 -4.28 -16.90 -15.90
CA ASN A 132 -3.06 -16.07 -15.70
C ASN A 132 -2.70 -15.21 -16.92
N GLU A 133 -3.65 -14.97 -17.80
CA GLU A 133 -3.45 -14.18 -19.02
C GLU A 133 -4.38 -12.97 -19.04
N VAL A 134 -3.84 -11.85 -19.54
CA VAL A 134 -4.59 -10.62 -19.78
C VAL A 134 -4.59 -10.33 -21.27
N TYR A 135 -5.78 -10.15 -21.82
CA TYR A 135 -6.04 -9.91 -23.23
C TYR A 135 -6.40 -8.45 -23.45
N ILE A 136 -5.73 -7.80 -24.36
CA ILE A 136 -5.99 -6.39 -24.69
C ILE A 136 -6.26 -6.27 -26.18
N LEU A 137 -7.48 -5.81 -26.49
CA LEU A 137 -7.90 -5.52 -27.86
C LEU A 137 -7.41 -4.14 -28.28
N ASP A 138 -6.61 -4.09 -29.34
CA ASP A 138 -6.22 -2.83 -30.00
C ASP A 138 -7.05 -2.65 -31.28
N GLY A 139 -8.06 -1.78 -31.22
CA GLY A 139 -8.94 -1.52 -32.34
C GLY A 139 -8.26 -0.75 -33.47
N THR A 140 -7.15 -0.07 -33.23
CA THR A 140 -6.38 0.63 -34.25
C THR A 140 -5.43 -0.30 -35.01
N LYS A 141 -4.80 -1.25 -34.30
CA LYS A 141 -3.99 -2.31 -34.89
C LYS A 141 -4.83 -3.45 -35.48
N ASN A 142 -6.08 -3.61 -35.04
CA ASN A 142 -6.94 -4.76 -35.32
C ASN A 142 -6.32 -6.07 -34.85
N ASP A 143 -5.71 -6.08 -33.66
CA ASP A 143 -5.11 -7.24 -33.06
C ASP A 143 -5.50 -7.40 -31.57
N ILE A 144 -5.15 -8.53 -31.00
CA ILE A 144 -5.27 -8.80 -29.58
C ILE A 144 -3.87 -9.15 -29.04
N THR A 145 -3.39 -8.33 -28.12
CA THR A 145 -2.15 -8.63 -27.40
C THR A 145 -2.47 -9.45 -26.17
N VAL A 146 -1.74 -10.55 -25.97
CA VAL A 146 -1.89 -11.42 -24.79
C VAL A 146 -0.67 -11.24 -23.89
N TYR A 147 -0.90 -10.85 -22.65
CA TYR A 147 0.12 -10.83 -21.61
C TYR A 147 -0.04 -12.07 -20.75
N THR A 148 1.05 -12.77 -20.53
CA THR A 148 1.10 -13.92 -19.61
C THR A 148 1.89 -13.53 -18.37
N GLU A 149 1.41 -13.97 -17.23
CA GLU A 149 2.06 -13.71 -15.94
C GLU A 149 3.50 -14.19 -15.94
N THR A 150 4.40 -13.32 -15.48
CA THR A 150 5.82 -13.67 -15.29
C THR A 150 6.04 -14.45 -14.01
N THR A 151 7.20 -15.12 -13.87
CA THR A 151 7.60 -15.76 -12.60
C THR A 151 7.60 -14.78 -11.42
N PHE A 152 7.97 -13.52 -11.67
CA PHE A 152 7.94 -12.47 -10.64
C PHE A 152 6.49 -12.09 -10.29
N GLY A 153 5.65 -11.85 -11.31
CA GLY A 153 4.22 -11.56 -11.12
C GLY A 153 3.53 -12.65 -10.31
N ASN A 154 3.80 -13.92 -10.62
CA ASN A 154 3.23 -15.05 -9.90
C ASN A 154 3.60 -15.06 -8.41
N VAL A 155 4.85 -14.72 -8.06
CA VAL A 155 5.26 -14.61 -6.65
C VAL A 155 4.53 -13.46 -5.97
N VAL A 156 4.43 -12.30 -6.64
CA VAL A 156 3.70 -11.14 -6.10
C VAL A 156 2.23 -11.48 -5.88
N HIS A 157 1.54 -12.04 -6.88
CA HIS A 157 0.11 -12.37 -6.78
C HIS A 157 -0.18 -13.40 -5.69
N ARG A 158 0.70 -14.41 -5.53
CA ARG A 158 0.56 -15.39 -4.45
C ARG A 158 0.76 -14.75 -3.08
N ALA A 159 1.74 -13.88 -2.94
CA ALA A 159 1.99 -13.15 -1.70
C ALA A 159 0.81 -12.23 -1.34
N VAL A 160 0.26 -11.53 -2.33
CA VAL A 160 -0.93 -10.66 -2.18
C VAL A 160 -2.16 -11.48 -1.77
N LEU A 161 -2.40 -12.62 -2.42
CA LEU A 161 -3.52 -13.49 -2.08
C LEU A 161 -3.46 -13.95 -0.60
N LEU A 162 -2.29 -14.41 -0.16
CA LEU A 162 -2.07 -14.80 1.24
C LEU A 162 -2.23 -13.61 2.21
N TYR A 163 -1.78 -12.43 1.78
CA TYR A 163 -1.93 -11.21 2.55
C TYR A 163 -3.41 -10.82 2.71
N ASP A 164 -4.19 -10.86 1.64
CA ASP A 164 -5.63 -10.55 1.63
C ASP A 164 -6.45 -11.54 2.47
N GLU A 165 -6.00 -12.80 2.53
CA GLU A 165 -6.56 -13.82 3.42
C GLU A 165 -6.15 -13.64 4.90
N GLY A 166 -5.31 -12.67 5.22
CA GLY A 166 -4.76 -12.47 6.57
C GLY A 166 -3.68 -13.49 6.97
N ARG A 167 -3.20 -14.28 6.05
CA ARG A 167 -2.18 -15.32 6.23
C ARG A 167 -0.77 -14.76 6.09
N TYR A 168 -0.49 -13.71 6.88
CA TYR A 168 0.73 -12.90 6.73
C TYR A 168 2.01 -13.72 6.90
N SER A 169 2.05 -14.65 7.87
CA SER A 169 3.23 -15.49 8.12
C SER A 169 3.49 -16.46 6.96
N ASP A 170 2.44 -16.95 6.30
CA ASP A 170 2.56 -17.83 5.12
C ASP A 170 3.11 -17.05 3.91
N ALA A 171 2.78 -15.77 3.78
CA ALA A 171 3.24 -14.89 2.70
C ALA A 171 4.71 -14.47 2.85
N ARG A 172 5.34 -14.69 4.01
CA ARG A 172 6.70 -14.20 4.33
C ARG A 172 7.73 -14.59 3.27
N ALA A 173 7.80 -15.87 2.91
CA ALA A 173 8.79 -16.36 1.95
C ALA A 173 8.63 -15.73 0.56
N ASP A 174 7.40 -15.48 0.14
CA ASP A 174 7.10 -14.85 -1.14
C ASP A 174 7.50 -13.37 -1.11
N TRP A 175 7.19 -12.64 -0.04
CA TRP A 175 7.63 -11.24 0.11
C TRP A 175 9.15 -11.10 0.18
N GLU A 176 9.86 -12.03 0.83
CA GLU A 176 11.33 -12.05 0.83
C GLU A 176 11.88 -12.27 -0.59
N GLU A 177 11.26 -13.15 -1.38
CA GLU A 177 11.66 -13.37 -2.78
C GLU A 177 11.35 -12.14 -3.65
N VAL A 178 10.24 -11.43 -3.41
CA VAL A 178 9.93 -10.16 -4.08
C VAL A 178 11.02 -9.13 -3.82
N ILE A 179 11.38 -8.88 -2.55
CA ILE A 179 12.44 -7.90 -2.19
C ILE A 179 13.80 -8.28 -2.77
N LYS A 180 14.11 -9.56 -2.83
CA LYS A 180 15.37 -10.05 -3.41
C LYS A 180 15.49 -9.70 -4.90
N ARG A 181 14.38 -9.67 -5.63
CA ARG A 181 14.31 -9.34 -7.05
C ARG A 181 14.10 -7.85 -7.29
N ASP A 182 13.29 -7.22 -6.47
CA ASP A 182 13.01 -5.79 -6.49
C ASP A 182 13.03 -5.23 -5.06
N GLY A 183 14.18 -4.71 -4.67
CA GLY A 183 14.36 -4.08 -3.36
C GLY A 183 13.60 -2.76 -3.17
N GLY A 184 12.96 -2.23 -4.21
CA GLY A 184 12.10 -1.04 -4.17
C GLY A 184 10.62 -1.34 -3.98
N TYR A 185 10.22 -2.61 -3.92
CA TYR A 185 8.80 -2.99 -3.86
C TYR A 185 8.21 -2.74 -2.45
N ALA A 186 7.64 -1.55 -2.26
CA ALA A 186 7.20 -1.07 -0.94
C ALA A 186 6.20 -2.01 -0.25
N MET A 187 5.23 -2.56 -1.01
CA MET A 187 4.22 -3.47 -0.48
C MET A 187 4.82 -4.75 0.14
N ALA A 188 5.95 -5.23 -0.39
CA ALA A 188 6.63 -6.40 0.19
C ALA A 188 7.16 -6.12 1.60
N TYR A 189 7.63 -4.90 1.86
CA TYR A 189 8.02 -4.49 3.21
C TYR A 189 6.82 -4.38 4.14
N VAL A 190 5.67 -3.88 3.66
CA VAL A 190 4.42 -3.90 4.44
C VAL A 190 4.02 -5.33 4.77
N GLY A 191 4.04 -6.23 3.78
CA GLY A 191 3.71 -7.65 3.97
C GLY A 191 4.61 -8.34 5.00
N LEU A 192 5.94 -8.11 4.92
CA LEU A 192 6.89 -8.62 5.91
C LEU A 192 6.69 -8.01 7.30
N GLY A 193 6.38 -6.71 7.35
CA GLY A 193 6.03 -6.04 8.60
C GLY A 193 4.82 -6.67 9.28
N LYS A 194 3.75 -6.96 8.52
CA LYS A 194 2.55 -7.66 9.01
C LYS A 194 2.87 -9.08 9.49
N ALA A 195 3.68 -9.83 8.74
CA ALA A 195 4.11 -11.16 9.14
C ALA A 195 4.89 -11.11 10.47
N CYS A 196 5.85 -10.20 10.60
CA CYS A 196 6.60 -10.00 11.84
C CYS A 196 5.71 -9.56 13.01
N LEU A 197 4.75 -8.67 12.74
CA LEU A 197 3.78 -8.21 13.75
C LEU A 197 2.93 -9.37 14.28
N ASN A 198 2.45 -10.23 13.37
CA ASN A 198 1.66 -11.42 13.70
C ASN A 198 2.47 -12.44 14.51
N ASP A 199 3.76 -12.59 14.20
CA ASP A 199 4.66 -13.52 14.88
C ASP A 199 5.23 -12.95 16.19
N GLY A 200 4.87 -11.72 16.58
CA GLY A 200 5.37 -11.06 17.79
C GLY A 200 6.79 -10.47 17.65
N GLU A 201 7.33 -10.41 16.45
CA GLU A 201 8.66 -9.84 16.17
C GLU A 201 8.58 -8.32 15.99
N TYR A 202 8.05 -7.61 17.01
CA TYR A 202 7.65 -6.20 16.90
C TYR A 202 8.78 -5.25 16.45
N MET A 203 10.01 -5.48 16.90
CA MET A 203 11.14 -4.63 16.49
C MET A 203 11.48 -4.77 15.02
N LYS A 204 11.40 -6.00 14.47
CA LYS A 204 11.58 -6.21 13.03
C LYS A 204 10.42 -5.62 12.21
N ALA A 205 9.19 -5.73 12.73
CA ALA A 205 8.02 -5.10 12.10
C ALA A 205 8.21 -3.59 11.96
N LEU A 206 8.73 -2.91 13.01
CA LEU A 206 9.05 -1.48 12.95
C LEU A 206 10.04 -1.13 11.84
N ASP A 207 11.10 -1.94 11.66
CA ASP A 207 12.11 -1.70 10.62
C ASP A 207 11.50 -1.84 9.22
N TYR A 208 10.63 -2.84 9.01
CA TYR A 208 9.95 -3.04 7.74
C TYR A 208 8.95 -1.92 7.43
N PHE A 209 8.07 -1.55 8.36
CA PHE A 209 7.10 -0.46 8.14
C PHE A 209 7.79 0.89 7.94
N LYS A 210 8.90 1.15 8.65
CA LYS A 210 9.72 2.34 8.41
C LYS A 210 10.29 2.37 7.00
N THR A 211 10.75 1.23 6.48
CA THR A 211 11.28 1.12 5.11
C THR A 211 10.19 1.33 4.07
N ALA A 212 8.97 0.85 4.35
CA ALA A 212 7.79 1.04 3.50
C ALA A 212 7.19 2.45 3.58
N TYR A 213 7.62 3.29 4.53
CA TYR A 213 6.98 4.57 4.88
C TYR A 213 5.51 4.42 5.33
N ASP A 214 5.16 3.25 5.87
CA ASP A 214 3.83 2.98 6.41
C ASP A 214 3.75 3.42 7.88
N GLN A 215 3.25 4.64 8.09
CA GLN A 215 3.17 5.25 9.42
C GLN A 215 2.12 4.57 10.30
N ASP A 216 1.00 4.17 9.73
CA ASP A 216 -0.12 3.61 10.50
C ASP A 216 0.24 2.26 11.12
N ASP A 217 0.84 1.37 10.35
CA ASP A 217 1.26 0.07 10.84
C ASP A 217 2.54 0.16 11.68
N TYR A 218 3.41 1.17 11.41
CA TYR A 218 4.53 1.49 12.30
C TYR A 218 4.04 1.86 13.70
N ASP A 219 3.05 2.73 13.81
CA ASP A 219 2.52 3.16 15.12
C ASP A 219 1.86 2.00 15.89
N LYS A 220 1.19 1.09 15.18
CA LYS A 220 0.66 -0.15 15.77
C LYS A 220 1.78 -1.04 16.30
N ALA A 221 2.81 -1.30 15.49
CA ALA A 221 3.96 -2.10 15.88
C ALA A 221 4.71 -1.47 17.07
N PHE A 222 4.89 -0.14 17.05
CA PHE A 222 5.51 0.60 18.16
C PHE A 222 4.73 0.46 19.47
N LYS A 223 3.40 0.51 19.40
CA LYS A 223 2.56 0.27 20.57
C LYS A 223 2.83 -1.10 21.18
N TYR A 224 2.84 -2.17 20.36
CA TYR A 224 3.08 -3.53 20.84
C TYR A 224 4.51 -3.72 21.37
N ALA A 225 5.52 -3.20 20.67
CA ALA A 225 6.92 -3.23 21.11
C ALA A 225 7.11 -2.53 22.46
N ARG A 226 6.47 -1.37 22.66
CA ARG A 226 6.50 -0.64 23.93
C ARG A 226 5.80 -1.40 25.06
N GLU A 227 4.64 -2.00 24.78
CA GLU A 227 3.89 -2.78 25.76
C GLU A 227 4.69 -4.02 26.19
N GLU A 228 5.34 -4.71 25.26
CA GLU A 228 6.21 -5.84 25.54
C GLU A 228 7.40 -5.39 26.39
N TRP A 229 8.10 -4.35 25.99
CA TRP A 229 9.24 -3.82 26.75
C TRP A 229 8.84 -3.41 28.18
N LEU A 230 7.70 -2.75 28.35
CA LEU A 230 7.18 -2.37 29.67
C LEU A 230 6.86 -3.59 30.52
N ARG A 231 6.25 -4.62 29.95
CA ARG A 231 5.93 -5.87 30.63
C ARG A 231 7.19 -6.57 31.11
N ASP A 232 8.19 -6.70 30.26
CA ASP A 232 9.42 -7.41 30.54
C ASP A 232 10.29 -6.68 31.57
N ASN A 233 10.25 -5.35 31.58
CA ASN A 233 11.00 -4.52 32.51
C ASN A 233 10.20 -4.01 33.71
N PHE A 234 8.93 -4.42 33.85
CA PHE A 234 8.02 -3.89 34.87
C PHE A 234 8.58 -4.00 36.29
N THR A 235 9.14 -5.15 36.65
CA THR A 235 9.70 -5.39 37.99
C THR A 235 10.87 -4.44 38.26
N VAL A 236 11.76 -4.27 37.32
CA VAL A 236 12.92 -3.38 37.45
C VAL A 236 12.48 -1.91 37.59
N ILE A 237 11.52 -1.50 36.76
CA ILE A 237 10.96 -0.14 36.80
C ILE A 237 10.33 0.12 38.18
N MET A 238 9.54 -0.82 38.70
CA MET A 238 8.90 -0.69 39.99
C MET A 238 9.91 -0.61 41.13
N ILE A 239 10.98 -1.43 41.10
CA ILE A 239 12.06 -1.35 42.11
C ILE A 239 12.71 0.04 42.08
N VAL A 240 13.05 0.56 40.87
CA VAL A 240 13.65 1.91 40.74
C VAL A 240 12.72 2.99 41.30
N ILE A 241 11.44 2.93 41.01
CA ILE A 241 10.44 3.89 41.53
C ILE A 241 10.36 3.81 43.06
N ILE A 242 10.29 2.62 43.63
CA ILE A 242 10.23 2.43 45.10
C ILE A 242 11.49 2.99 45.76
N VAL A 243 12.68 2.73 45.21
CA VAL A 243 13.93 3.25 45.74
C VAL A 243 13.95 4.79 45.66
N LEU A 244 13.52 5.39 44.59
CA LEU A 244 13.42 6.84 44.45
C LEU A 244 12.48 7.46 45.48
N ILE A 245 11.30 6.85 45.71
CA ILE A 245 10.35 7.31 46.73
C ILE A 245 10.97 7.19 48.12
N ALA A 246 11.62 6.07 48.44
CA ALA A 246 12.31 5.89 49.71
C ALA A 246 13.39 6.96 49.95
N LEU A 247 14.19 7.26 48.94
CA LEU A 247 15.21 8.32 49.03
C LEU A 247 14.60 9.71 49.24
N LEU A 248 13.46 10.00 48.64
CA LEU A 248 12.73 11.26 48.84
C LEU A 248 12.20 11.35 50.28
N ILE A 249 11.63 10.26 50.80
CA ILE A 249 11.13 10.19 52.17
C ILE A 249 12.29 10.39 53.15
N VAL A 250 13.41 9.67 52.97
CA VAL A 250 14.63 9.85 53.81
C VAL A 250 15.13 11.28 53.80
N LYS A 251 15.21 11.88 52.59
CA LYS A 251 15.62 13.30 52.45
C LYS A 251 14.66 14.25 53.20
N ALA A 252 13.37 14.03 53.11
CA ALA A 252 12.34 14.83 53.79
C ALA A 252 12.44 14.69 55.32
N VAL A 253 12.63 13.46 55.85
CA VAL A 253 12.82 13.20 57.29
C VAL A 253 14.13 13.84 57.82
N LEU A 254 15.23 13.69 57.07
CA LEU A 254 16.52 14.35 57.46
C LEU A 254 16.39 15.85 57.48
N LYS A 255 15.69 16.44 56.53
CA LYS A 255 15.40 17.90 56.49
C LYS A 255 14.58 18.32 57.73
N LYS A 256 13.58 17.55 58.10
CA LYS A 256 12.70 17.83 59.26
C LYS A 256 13.46 17.69 60.59
N LYS A 257 14.45 16.79 60.71
CA LYS A 257 15.31 16.62 61.86
C LYS A 257 16.51 17.57 61.92
N GLY A 258 16.64 18.53 61.02
CA GLY A 258 17.72 19.54 61.01
C GLY A 258 19.11 19.00 60.68
N ILE A 259 19.22 17.76 60.20
CA ILE A 259 20.49 17.13 59.83
C ILE A 259 20.88 17.61 58.44
N LYS A 260 21.86 18.55 58.38
CA LYS A 260 22.43 19.03 57.09
C LYS A 260 23.29 17.89 56.52
N LEU A 261 22.92 17.36 55.37
CA LEU A 261 23.79 16.49 54.58
C LEU A 261 25.08 17.25 54.21
N ILE A 262 26.24 16.70 54.58
CA ILE A 262 27.57 17.29 54.44
C ILE A 262 27.79 17.62 52.97
N LYS A 263 27.94 18.94 52.65
CA LYS A 263 28.46 19.39 51.36
C LYS A 263 29.91 18.96 51.24
N ARG A 264 30.23 18.06 50.34
CA ARG A 264 31.63 17.74 49.97
C ARG A 264 32.34 19.05 49.59
N LYS A 265 33.26 19.53 50.42
CA LYS A 265 34.15 20.66 50.10
C LYS A 265 34.96 20.27 48.85
N LYS A 266 34.84 21.07 47.78
CA LYS A 266 35.83 21.08 46.71
C LYS A 266 37.15 21.45 47.35
N LYS A 267 38.15 20.57 47.29
CA LYS A 267 39.55 20.94 47.54
C LYS A 267 39.96 21.82 46.38
N GLU A 268 40.13 23.11 46.63
CA GLU A 268 40.96 23.99 45.82
C GLU A 268 42.38 23.55 46.10
N GLY A 269 43.04 23.00 45.07
CA GLY A 269 44.49 22.77 45.09
C GLY A 269 45.21 24.00 44.51
N ASN A 270 46.17 24.46 45.21
CA ASN A 270 47.23 25.39 44.76
C ASN A 270 47.95 24.81 43.54
#